data_9bb51ee6051e155c236d39cfc674c2d2
#
_entry.id   9bb51ee6051e155c236d39cfc674c2d2
#
_cell.length_a   1.000
_cell.length_b   1.000
_cell.length_c   1.000
_cell.angle_alpha   90.00
_cell.angle_beta   90.00
_cell.angle_gamma   90.00
#
_symmetry.space_group_name_H-M   'P 1'
#
loop_
_entity.id
_entity.type
_entity.pdbx_description
1 polymer ?
#
loop_
_entity_poly.entity_id
_entity_poly.type
_entity_poly.pdbx_seq_one_letter_code
_entity_poly.pdbx_strand_id
1 'polypeptide(L)'
;MKKILSLLISTILIIALVTGCSSSNNGNNSKTSQNGTSSGQNSKITITVMQSKTEIQSDLQTIIDDYNKSQDKVEVKLLGTSGDNFATVLQSQFSASPEKAPTIFTIAGPDTPKFQPYMAEIKNSKAAEMLADGVKDDVTVDGKLYGLPSAVEGYGLIYNKNLFKEANIDPASITSIDALVKACEKLSKINGVVKPIAFAKETYFSFIHPFNWAFAVDTNYKTDIEKLDKGQITMKDIPSVVQWVKDLAKIKPYTNNALDSYDDQVAGFASGKYAMIHQGDWVQSVLDQDKPNFEYGIIPFPTGGNTKLAVGTATAWRINKYATEEQQKAAIEFLDWLITSDKGQEYSADTLKFIPAYKGVKPPKAPLAAEVASYVDRGQIIPWVYNNYFPNGIDVDGSNVIQKYYAGLIKSDDQFLSELTNVWAQDASK
;
A
#
# COMPACT_ATOMS: atom_id res chain seq x y z
N MET A 1 25.23 47.74 8.24
CA MET A 1 24.60 49.00 8.65
C MET A 1 23.09 48.86 8.52
N LYS A 2 22.35 49.22 9.62
CA LYS A 2 20.90 49.36 9.85
C LYS A 2 20.09 48.04 9.82
N LYS A 3 19.74 47.37 10.89
CA LYS A 3 18.87 47.58 12.09
C LYS A 3 17.61 48.38 11.81
N ILE A 4 16.44 47.70 12.04
CA ILE A 4 15.16 48.22 12.58
C ILE A 4 14.26 46.97 12.64
N LEU A 5 13.90 46.37 13.72
CA LEU A 5 13.22 46.63 15.00
C LEU A 5 11.78 47.13 14.84
N SER A 6 10.93 46.48 15.57
CA SER A 6 9.59 46.84 16.11
C SER A 6 8.44 46.07 15.48
N LEU A 7 7.38 45.67 16.16
CA LEU A 7 6.93 45.80 17.56
C LEU A 7 5.72 44.88 17.76
N LEU A 8 5.59 44.32 18.93
CA LEU A 8 4.40 43.67 19.52
C LEU A 8 3.17 44.59 19.52
N ILE A 9 1.99 44.04 19.23
CA ILE A 9 0.74 44.56 19.79
C ILE A 9 -0.12 43.39 20.26
N SER A 10 -0.23 43.31 21.58
CA SER A 10 -1.26 42.58 22.34
C SER A 10 -2.56 43.39 22.36
N THR A 11 -3.70 42.74 22.25
CA THR A 11 -4.98 43.31 22.69
C THR A 11 -5.93 42.20 23.09
N ILE A 12 -6.05 41.88 24.32
CA ILE A 12 -7.00 41.99 25.41
C ILE A 12 -8.47 41.80 24.99
N LEU A 13 -8.95 40.71 25.46
CA LEU A 13 -10.19 40.24 26.07
C LEU A 13 -11.28 41.29 26.36
N ILE A 14 -12.54 41.02 25.95
CA ILE A 14 -13.73 41.51 26.66
C ILE A 14 -14.75 40.38 26.76
N ILE A 15 -15.00 39.99 28.02
CA ILE A 15 -16.09 39.16 28.51
C ILE A 15 -17.32 40.06 28.64
N ALA A 16 -18.46 39.69 28.14
CA ALA A 16 -19.75 40.26 28.51
C ALA A 16 -20.70 39.14 29.03
N LEU A 17 -20.81 39.06 30.30
CA LEU A 17 -21.88 38.39 31.01
C LEU A 17 -23.15 39.25 30.94
N VAL A 18 -24.27 38.66 30.51
CA VAL A 18 -25.61 39.22 30.81
C VAL A 18 -26.42 38.17 31.49
N THR A 19 -26.58 38.39 32.77
CA THR A 19 -27.61 37.81 33.63
C THR A 19 -28.91 38.54 33.43
N GLY A 20 -30.02 37.82 33.34
CA GLY A 20 -31.36 38.37 33.32
C GLY A 20 -32.34 37.37 33.96
N CYS A 21 -32.80 37.74 35.16
CA CYS A 21 -33.68 36.97 36.03
C CYS A 21 -35.16 37.06 35.63
N SER A 22 -35.86 35.95 35.90
CA SER A 22 -37.11 35.82 36.66
C SER A 22 -38.36 36.57 36.22
N SER A 23 -39.42 35.86 35.92
CA SER A 23 -40.69 36.07 36.59
C SER A 23 -41.62 34.85 36.51
N SER A 24 -42.10 34.44 37.65
CA SER A 24 -43.15 33.45 37.93
C SER A 24 -44.52 33.98 37.52
N ASN A 25 -45.46 33.13 37.05
CA ASN A 25 -46.79 32.96 37.66
C ASN A 25 -47.59 31.76 37.10
N ASN A 26 -47.97 31.00 38.06
CA ASN A 26 -49.19 30.23 38.39
C ASN A 26 -50.25 29.90 37.30
N GLY A 27 -50.55 28.59 37.23
CA GLY A 27 -51.93 28.10 37.34
C GLY A 27 -52.61 27.59 36.09
N ASN A 28 -52.72 26.35 35.80
CA ASN A 28 -53.93 25.58 36.05
C ASN A 28 -53.92 24.22 35.32
N ASN A 29 -54.38 23.20 35.97
CA ASN A 29 -54.64 21.84 35.56
C ASN A 29 -55.47 21.73 34.28
N SER A 30 -55.03 20.90 33.35
CA SER A 30 -55.93 20.09 32.52
C SER A 30 -55.19 18.83 32.03
N LYS A 31 -55.60 17.69 32.57
CA LYS A 31 -55.25 16.37 32.07
C LYS A 31 -55.80 16.21 30.66
N THR A 32 -54.89 16.09 29.69
CA THR A 32 -55.25 15.50 28.40
C THR A 32 -54.24 14.41 28.15
N SER A 33 -54.73 13.17 28.21
CA SER A 33 -53.98 12.00 27.74
C SER A 33 -53.75 12.17 26.24
N GLN A 34 -52.55 12.50 25.87
CA GLN A 34 -52.10 12.28 24.49
C GLN A 34 -51.25 10.99 24.46
N ASN A 35 -51.89 10.01 23.86
CA ASN A 35 -51.23 8.84 23.30
C ASN A 35 -50.16 9.34 22.30
N GLY A 36 -48.97 9.61 22.76
CA GLY A 36 -47.80 9.85 21.94
C GLY A 36 -47.35 8.50 21.40
N THR A 37 -47.81 8.14 20.21
CA THR A 37 -47.12 7.19 19.37
C THR A 37 -45.72 7.73 19.17
N SER A 38 -44.75 7.28 19.96
CA SER A 38 -43.35 7.48 19.65
C SER A 38 -43.09 6.68 18.34
N SER A 39 -43.18 7.37 17.22
CA SER A 39 -42.54 6.90 16.01
C SER A 39 -41.04 6.81 16.34
N GLY A 40 -40.59 5.61 16.70
CA GLY A 40 -39.18 5.30 16.81
C GLY A 40 -38.56 5.57 15.43
N GLN A 41 -38.03 6.75 15.26
CA GLN A 41 -37.06 6.99 14.21
C GLN A 41 -35.90 6.06 14.55
N ASN A 42 -35.82 4.92 13.82
CA ASN A 42 -34.64 4.07 13.86
C ASN A 42 -33.45 4.94 13.47
N SER A 43 -32.70 5.43 14.44
CA SER A 43 -31.47 6.19 14.17
C SER A 43 -30.52 5.26 13.41
N LYS A 44 -30.05 5.71 12.24
CA LYS A 44 -29.04 4.96 11.47
C LYS A 44 -27.83 4.67 12.34
N ILE A 45 -27.27 3.48 12.19
CA ILE A 45 -25.97 3.13 12.82
C ILE A 45 -24.90 3.91 12.07
N THR A 46 -24.20 4.80 12.76
CA THR A 46 -23.09 5.55 12.14
C THR A 46 -21.78 4.79 12.31
N ILE A 47 -21.10 4.56 11.19
CA ILE A 47 -19.74 4.02 11.14
C ILE A 47 -18.81 5.00 10.42
N THR A 48 -17.52 4.96 10.78
CA THR A 48 -16.51 5.85 10.20
C THR A 48 -15.44 5.05 9.49
N VAL A 49 -14.95 5.57 8.34
CA VAL A 49 -13.90 4.97 7.54
C VAL A 49 -12.72 5.91 7.47
N MET A 50 -11.52 5.42 7.75
CA MET A 50 -10.26 6.15 7.57
C MET A 50 -9.27 5.28 6.77
N GLN A 51 -8.71 5.83 5.70
CA GLN A 51 -7.82 5.10 4.80
C GLN A 51 -6.59 5.95 4.42
N SER A 52 -5.50 5.30 4.00
CA SER A 52 -4.19 5.94 3.82
C SER A 52 -3.93 6.52 2.42
N LYS A 53 -4.62 6.03 1.39
CA LYS A 53 -4.37 6.41 -0.01
C LYS A 53 -5.08 7.74 -0.33
N THR A 54 -4.31 8.82 -0.48
CA THR A 54 -4.86 10.15 -0.78
C THR A 54 -5.52 10.23 -2.14
N GLU A 55 -5.00 9.48 -3.11
CA GLU A 55 -5.45 9.43 -4.50
C GLU A 55 -6.87 8.89 -4.68
N ILE A 56 -7.37 8.05 -3.75
CA ILE A 56 -8.73 7.49 -3.85
C ILE A 56 -9.76 8.21 -2.96
N GLN A 57 -9.38 9.24 -2.21
CA GLN A 57 -10.22 9.87 -1.20
C GLN A 57 -11.54 10.40 -1.78
N SER A 58 -11.48 11.10 -2.90
CA SER A 58 -12.65 11.67 -3.57
C SER A 58 -13.57 10.60 -4.17
N ASP A 59 -12.99 9.56 -4.75
CA ASP A 59 -13.71 8.44 -5.34
C ASP A 59 -14.41 7.62 -4.26
N LEU A 60 -13.71 7.33 -3.17
CA LEU A 60 -14.28 6.61 -2.03
C LEU A 60 -15.42 7.41 -1.37
N GLN A 61 -15.36 8.75 -1.31
CA GLN A 61 -16.46 9.58 -0.84
C GLN A 61 -17.71 9.38 -1.73
N THR A 62 -17.53 9.38 -3.04
CA THR A 62 -18.63 9.15 -4.00
C THR A 62 -19.27 7.77 -3.78
N ILE A 63 -18.46 6.73 -3.60
CA ILE A 63 -18.89 5.36 -3.34
C ILE A 63 -19.71 5.29 -2.03
N ILE A 64 -19.20 5.92 -0.98
CA ILE A 64 -19.87 6.00 0.32
C ILE A 64 -21.20 6.75 0.23
N ASP A 65 -21.24 7.86 -0.50
CA ASP A 65 -22.48 8.63 -0.70
C ASP A 65 -23.56 7.79 -1.42
N ASP A 66 -23.17 7.00 -2.40
CA ASP A 66 -24.08 6.11 -3.11
C ASP A 66 -24.53 4.92 -2.25
N TYR A 67 -23.64 4.36 -1.42
CA TYR A 67 -24.05 3.36 -0.43
C TYR A 67 -25.08 3.94 0.55
N ASN A 68 -24.81 5.13 1.09
CA ASN A 68 -25.69 5.80 2.05
C ASN A 68 -27.08 6.13 1.47
N LYS A 69 -27.15 6.40 0.15
CA LYS A 69 -28.42 6.61 -0.56
C LYS A 69 -29.18 5.32 -0.84
N SER A 70 -28.48 4.19 -0.95
CA SER A 70 -29.04 2.90 -1.35
C SER A 70 -29.80 2.18 -0.22
N GLN A 71 -29.62 2.62 1.03
CA GLN A 71 -30.21 2.02 2.22
C GLN A 71 -30.42 3.06 3.34
N ASP A 72 -31.20 2.71 4.38
CA ASP A 72 -31.60 3.61 5.47
C ASP A 72 -31.15 3.16 6.88
N LYS A 73 -30.38 2.07 6.98
CA LYS A 73 -29.97 1.45 8.25
C LYS A 73 -28.61 1.96 8.75
N VAL A 74 -27.68 2.23 7.84
CA VAL A 74 -26.30 2.59 8.16
C VAL A 74 -25.97 3.96 7.55
N GLU A 75 -25.21 4.77 8.26
CA GLU A 75 -24.58 5.98 7.76
C GLU A 75 -23.06 5.77 7.82
N VAL A 76 -22.40 5.71 6.67
CA VAL A 76 -20.95 5.65 6.57
C VAL A 76 -20.39 7.06 6.41
N LYS A 77 -19.38 7.43 7.21
CA LYS A 77 -18.69 8.72 7.13
C LYS A 77 -17.21 8.50 6.82
N LEU A 78 -16.73 9.10 5.73
CA LEU A 78 -15.32 9.10 5.39
C LEU A 78 -14.59 10.17 6.22
N LEU A 79 -13.53 9.77 6.89
CA LEU A 79 -12.64 10.69 7.61
C LEU A 79 -11.51 11.14 6.67
N GLY A 80 -10.94 12.32 6.96
CA GLY A 80 -9.79 12.81 6.22
C GLY A 80 -8.58 11.88 6.36
N THR A 81 -7.79 11.78 5.29
CA THR A 81 -6.50 11.09 5.32
C THR A 81 -5.37 12.09 5.59
N SER A 82 -4.26 11.62 6.16
CA SER A 82 -3.08 12.43 6.50
C SER A 82 -1.82 12.05 5.71
N GLY A 83 -1.96 11.29 4.64
CA GLY A 83 -0.83 10.87 3.79
C GLY A 83 0.27 10.17 4.61
N ASP A 84 1.51 10.62 4.48
CA ASP A 84 2.69 10.02 5.13
C ASP A 84 2.60 9.94 6.68
N ASN A 85 1.76 10.75 7.30
CA ASN A 85 1.55 10.71 8.75
C ASN A 85 0.38 9.82 9.17
N PHE A 86 -0.23 9.09 8.25
CA PHE A 86 -1.45 8.32 8.49
C PHE A 86 -1.34 7.38 9.69
N ALA A 87 -0.33 6.52 9.74
CA ALA A 87 -0.15 5.55 10.83
C ALA A 87 0.04 6.24 12.19
N THR A 88 0.72 7.39 12.24
CA THR A 88 0.93 8.18 13.46
C THR A 88 -0.37 8.80 13.95
N VAL A 89 -1.17 9.37 13.05
CA VAL A 89 -2.47 9.96 13.36
C VAL A 89 -3.44 8.89 13.85
N LEU A 90 -3.51 7.77 13.15
CA LEU A 90 -4.35 6.63 13.51
C LEU A 90 -3.97 6.08 14.89
N GLN A 91 -2.67 5.89 15.16
CA GLN A 91 -2.17 5.44 16.46
C GLN A 91 -2.54 6.41 17.58
N SER A 92 -2.44 7.72 17.31
CA SER A 92 -2.82 8.75 18.29
C SER A 92 -4.32 8.67 18.65
N GLN A 93 -5.19 8.44 17.66
CA GLN A 93 -6.63 8.29 17.91
C GLN A 93 -6.94 7.05 18.75
N PHE A 94 -6.33 5.90 18.42
CA PHE A 94 -6.48 4.68 19.21
C PHE A 94 -5.94 4.83 20.65
N SER A 95 -4.82 5.52 20.82
CA SER A 95 -4.23 5.74 22.14
C SER A 95 -5.08 6.69 23.02
N ALA A 96 -5.73 7.68 22.40
CA ALA A 96 -6.54 8.67 23.12
C ALA A 96 -7.91 8.11 23.51
N SER A 97 -8.60 7.41 22.62
CA SER A 97 -9.99 6.96 22.83
C SER A 97 -10.33 5.86 21.81
N PRO A 98 -9.97 4.60 22.08
CA PRO A 98 -10.13 3.50 21.11
C PRO A 98 -11.57 3.35 20.58
N GLU A 99 -12.57 3.59 21.43
CA GLU A 99 -14.00 3.50 21.09
C GLU A 99 -14.48 4.62 20.15
N LYS A 100 -13.72 5.73 20.06
CA LYS A 100 -13.97 6.88 19.16
C LYS A 100 -13.08 6.87 17.93
N ALA A 101 -12.08 5.99 17.89
CA ALA A 101 -11.24 5.78 16.72
C ALA A 101 -12.08 5.26 15.54
N PRO A 102 -11.58 5.33 14.28
CA PRO A 102 -12.34 4.89 13.11
C PRO A 102 -12.89 3.47 13.29
N THR A 103 -14.15 3.27 12.86
CA THR A 103 -14.78 1.94 12.87
C THR A 103 -14.10 1.00 11.86
N ILE A 104 -13.82 1.54 10.68
CA ILE A 104 -13.04 0.87 9.62
C ILE A 104 -11.78 1.69 9.37
N PHE A 105 -10.64 1.03 9.30
CA PHE A 105 -9.37 1.68 8.98
C PHE A 105 -8.50 0.80 8.10
N THR A 106 -7.59 1.39 7.34
CA THR A 106 -6.58 0.65 6.58
C THR A 106 -5.23 0.73 7.28
N ILE A 107 -4.43 -0.31 7.12
CA ILE A 107 -3.00 -0.31 7.47
C ILE A 107 -2.22 -1.13 6.43
N ALA A 108 -0.96 -0.79 6.26
CA ALA A 108 -0.01 -1.62 5.51
C ALA A 108 0.38 -2.88 6.31
N GLY A 109 0.84 -3.91 5.62
CA GLY A 109 1.26 -5.17 6.24
C GLY A 109 2.24 -5.00 7.41
N PRO A 110 3.35 -4.24 7.24
CA PRO A 110 4.35 -4.02 8.31
C PRO A 110 3.81 -3.39 9.59
N ASP A 111 2.72 -2.62 9.51
CA ASP A 111 2.07 -2.02 10.67
C ASP A 111 1.13 -3.00 11.42
N THR A 112 0.89 -4.19 10.89
CA THR A 112 -0.04 -5.16 11.47
C THR A 112 0.26 -5.48 12.95
N PRO A 113 1.50 -5.75 13.38
CA PRO A 113 1.79 -6.03 14.78
C PRO A 113 1.41 -4.87 15.70
N LYS A 114 1.67 -3.65 15.28
CA LYS A 114 1.39 -2.43 16.03
C LYS A 114 -0.11 -2.20 16.24
N PHE A 115 -0.91 -2.50 15.21
CA PHE A 115 -2.35 -2.26 15.24
C PHE A 115 -3.19 -3.49 15.59
N GLN A 116 -2.62 -4.70 15.61
CA GLN A 116 -3.32 -5.93 15.95
C GLN A 116 -4.10 -5.84 17.28
N PRO A 117 -3.60 -5.18 18.35
CA PRO A 117 -4.37 -5.00 19.59
C PRO A 117 -5.69 -4.26 19.42
N TYR A 118 -5.91 -3.56 18.32
CA TYR A 118 -7.11 -2.75 18.04
C TYR A 118 -8.04 -3.42 17.00
N MET A 119 -7.64 -4.52 16.37
CA MET A 119 -8.41 -5.16 15.31
C MET A 119 -9.41 -6.17 15.85
N ALA A 120 -10.63 -6.16 15.31
CA ALA A 120 -11.61 -7.21 15.50
C ALA A 120 -11.33 -8.39 14.55
N GLU A 121 -11.55 -9.61 15.04
CA GLU A 121 -11.59 -10.79 14.18
C GLU A 121 -12.79 -10.71 13.22
N ILE A 122 -12.55 -10.87 11.93
CA ILE A 122 -13.62 -10.84 10.92
C ILE A 122 -14.27 -12.22 10.86
N LYS A 123 -15.57 -12.24 11.18
CA LYS A 123 -16.43 -13.41 11.14
C LYS A 123 -17.67 -13.13 10.30
N ASN A 124 -18.23 -14.18 9.70
CA ASN A 124 -19.50 -14.09 8.95
C ASN A 124 -19.48 -13.04 7.83
N SER A 125 -18.36 -12.91 7.10
CA SER A 125 -18.20 -12.01 5.95
C SER A 125 -18.23 -12.81 4.66
N LYS A 126 -19.08 -12.41 3.73
CA LYS A 126 -19.15 -13.00 2.37
C LYS A 126 -17.84 -12.74 1.60
N ALA A 127 -17.27 -11.57 1.74
CA ALA A 127 -15.99 -11.25 1.13
C ALA A 127 -14.86 -12.15 1.65
N ALA A 128 -14.85 -12.48 2.95
CA ALA A 128 -13.86 -13.37 3.53
C ALA A 128 -13.90 -14.80 2.93
N GLU A 129 -15.09 -15.27 2.56
CA GLU A 129 -15.26 -16.58 1.90
C GLU A 129 -14.72 -16.59 0.46
N MET A 130 -14.64 -15.43 -0.18
CA MET A 130 -14.19 -15.26 -1.56
C MET A 130 -12.68 -14.98 -1.69
N LEU A 131 -11.94 -14.85 -0.58
CA LEU A 131 -10.50 -14.55 -0.63
C LEU A 131 -9.75 -15.52 -1.55
N ALA A 132 -8.89 -14.95 -2.40
CA ALA A 132 -8.04 -15.71 -3.29
C ALA A 132 -6.96 -16.47 -2.51
N ASP A 133 -6.55 -17.64 -3.03
CA ASP A 133 -5.49 -18.43 -2.42
C ASP A 133 -4.17 -17.64 -2.46
N GLY A 134 -3.44 -17.64 -1.35
CA GLY A 134 -2.17 -16.91 -1.18
C GLY A 134 -2.31 -15.47 -0.68
N VAL A 135 -3.52 -14.87 -0.72
CA VAL A 135 -3.76 -13.51 -0.17
C VAL A 135 -4.25 -13.57 1.29
N LYS A 136 -4.89 -14.66 1.66
CA LYS A 136 -5.47 -14.85 3.00
C LYS A 136 -4.41 -14.74 4.11
N ASP A 137 -3.21 -15.23 3.86
CA ASP A 137 -2.11 -15.18 4.84
C ASP A 137 -1.70 -13.75 5.19
N ASP A 138 -1.81 -12.79 4.25
CA ASP A 138 -1.46 -11.36 4.48
C ASP A 138 -2.37 -10.70 5.54
N VAL A 139 -3.54 -11.26 5.79
CA VAL A 139 -4.56 -10.69 6.69
C VAL A 139 -4.92 -11.60 7.85
N THR A 140 -4.16 -12.71 8.01
CA THR A 140 -4.36 -13.72 9.06
C THR A 140 -3.22 -13.62 10.08
N VAL A 141 -3.59 -13.57 11.36
CA VAL A 141 -2.65 -13.62 12.50
C VAL A 141 -3.13 -14.73 13.43
N ASP A 142 -2.23 -15.66 13.80
CA ASP A 142 -2.53 -16.81 14.67
C ASP A 142 -3.78 -17.61 14.22
N GLY A 143 -3.92 -17.79 12.90
CA GLY A 143 -5.03 -18.54 12.30
C GLY A 143 -6.38 -17.80 12.26
N LYS A 144 -6.43 -16.54 12.69
CA LYS A 144 -7.63 -15.69 12.70
C LYS A 144 -7.54 -14.59 11.68
N LEU A 145 -8.64 -14.32 10.99
CA LEU A 145 -8.74 -13.29 9.98
C LEU A 145 -9.00 -11.93 10.64
N TYR A 146 -8.11 -10.97 10.40
CA TYR A 146 -8.20 -9.61 10.97
C TYR A 146 -8.36 -8.52 9.93
N GLY A 147 -8.57 -8.86 8.66
CA GLY A 147 -8.75 -7.86 7.62
C GLY A 147 -9.30 -8.41 6.33
N LEU A 148 -9.80 -7.52 5.50
CA LEU A 148 -10.18 -7.77 4.11
C LEU A 148 -9.24 -6.95 3.22
N PRO A 149 -8.41 -7.56 2.36
CA PRO A 149 -7.56 -6.82 1.45
C PRO A 149 -8.37 -5.79 0.65
N SER A 150 -7.89 -4.55 0.57
CA SER A 150 -8.53 -3.55 -0.27
C SER A 150 -8.32 -3.87 -1.75
N ALA A 151 -7.10 -4.29 -2.07
CA ALA A 151 -6.66 -4.73 -3.39
C ALA A 151 -5.38 -5.54 -3.25
N VAL A 152 -5.04 -6.33 -4.26
CA VAL A 152 -3.66 -6.75 -4.48
C VAL A 152 -3.00 -5.79 -5.46
N GLU A 153 -1.69 -5.64 -5.33
CA GLU A 153 -0.85 -4.88 -6.24
C GLU A 153 0.32 -5.76 -6.68
N GLY A 154 0.85 -5.49 -7.86
CA GLY A 154 1.96 -6.24 -8.41
C GLY A 154 3.08 -5.32 -8.88
N TYR A 155 4.34 -5.70 -8.63
CA TYR A 155 5.48 -4.93 -9.10
C TYR A 155 6.54 -5.80 -9.77
N GLY A 156 7.29 -5.13 -10.63
CA GLY A 156 8.36 -5.73 -11.42
C GLY A 156 9.13 -4.67 -12.19
N LEU A 157 9.36 -4.92 -13.47
CA LEU A 157 9.88 -3.95 -14.42
C LEU A 157 8.76 -3.54 -15.37
N ILE A 158 8.31 -2.29 -15.28
CA ILE A 158 7.42 -1.69 -16.27
C ILE A 158 8.26 -1.32 -17.47
N TYR A 159 7.86 -1.72 -18.68
CA TYR A 159 8.65 -1.57 -19.89
C TYR A 159 7.88 -0.87 -21.01
N ASN A 160 8.60 -0.13 -21.84
CA ASN A 160 8.11 0.53 -23.03
C ASN A 160 8.05 -0.47 -24.19
N LYS A 161 6.83 -0.86 -24.62
CA LYS A 161 6.60 -1.85 -25.69
C LYS A 161 7.18 -1.40 -27.03
N ASN A 162 7.19 -0.09 -27.32
CA ASN A 162 7.71 0.44 -28.57
C ASN A 162 9.24 0.30 -28.65
N LEU A 163 9.97 0.63 -27.56
CA LEU A 163 11.42 0.47 -27.49
C LEU A 163 11.83 -1.01 -27.54
N PHE A 164 11.06 -1.90 -26.90
CA PHE A 164 11.28 -3.34 -26.97
C PHE A 164 11.10 -3.86 -28.39
N LYS A 165 10.06 -3.41 -29.09
CA LYS A 165 9.82 -3.75 -30.50
C LYS A 165 10.94 -3.23 -31.39
N GLU A 166 11.39 -1.98 -31.23
CA GLU A 166 12.50 -1.38 -31.98
C GLU A 166 13.81 -2.17 -31.77
N ALA A 167 14.09 -2.58 -30.53
CA ALA A 167 15.26 -3.39 -30.19
C ALA A 167 15.13 -4.87 -30.58
N ASN A 168 13.99 -5.29 -31.13
CA ASN A 168 13.66 -6.69 -31.39
C ASN A 168 13.87 -7.56 -30.14
N ILE A 169 13.18 -7.18 -29.05
CA ILE A 169 13.17 -7.87 -27.76
C ILE A 169 11.76 -8.42 -27.51
N ASP A 170 11.67 -9.73 -27.32
CA ASP A 170 10.48 -10.36 -26.77
C ASP A 170 10.53 -10.28 -25.23
N PRO A 171 9.60 -9.57 -24.56
CA PRO A 171 9.59 -9.46 -23.11
C PRO A 171 9.48 -10.83 -22.40
N ALA A 172 8.81 -11.82 -23.01
CA ALA A 172 8.70 -13.17 -22.46
C ALA A 172 10.05 -13.93 -22.47
N SER A 173 11.03 -13.48 -23.27
CA SER A 173 12.37 -14.08 -23.31
C SER A 173 13.25 -13.65 -22.12
N ILE A 174 12.85 -12.65 -21.33
CA ILE A 174 13.61 -12.14 -20.19
C ILE A 174 13.35 -13.02 -18.96
N THR A 175 13.94 -14.21 -18.96
CA THR A 175 13.77 -15.22 -17.90
C THR A 175 15.00 -15.37 -17.00
N SER A 176 16.02 -14.54 -17.20
CA SER A 176 17.26 -14.51 -16.41
C SER A 176 17.90 -13.12 -16.42
N ILE A 177 18.76 -12.84 -15.45
CA ILE A 177 19.54 -11.59 -15.43
C ILE A 177 20.43 -11.46 -16.67
N ASP A 178 20.99 -12.54 -17.18
CA ASP A 178 21.81 -12.48 -18.40
C ASP A 178 20.97 -12.12 -19.64
N ALA A 179 19.71 -12.57 -19.69
CA ALA A 179 18.77 -12.15 -20.73
C ALA A 179 18.39 -10.66 -20.57
N LEU A 180 18.17 -10.19 -19.35
CA LEU A 180 17.91 -8.78 -19.05
C LEU A 180 19.10 -7.90 -19.44
N VAL A 181 20.34 -8.30 -19.12
CA VAL A 181 21.56 -7.58 -19.52
C VAL A 181 21.65 -7.46 -21.04
N LYS A 182 21.42 -8.56 -21.81
CA LYS A 182 21.38 -8.51 -23.27
C LYS A 182 20.30 -7.56 -23.81
N ALA A 183 19.14 -7.52 -23.15
CA ALA A 183 18.09 -6.56 -23.49
C ALA A 183 18.56 -5.11 -23.23
N CYS A 184 19.18 -4.84 -22.07
CA CYS A 184 19.75 -3.55 -21.74
C CYS A 184 20.84 -3.10 -22.73
N GLU A 185 21.72 -4.01 -23.18
CA GLU A 185 22.73 -3.72 -24.20
C GLU A 185 22.11 -3.25 -25.53
N LYS A 186 21.00 -3.84 -25.94
CA LYS A 186 20.26 -3.43 -27.13
C LYS A 186 19.57 -2.07 -26.92
N LEU A 187 18.86 -1.92 -25.82
CA LEU A 187 18.12 -0.69 -25.48
C LEU A 187 19.04 0.52 -25.31
N SER A 188 20.26 0.32 -24.79
CA SER A 188 21.27 1.39 -24.67
C SER A 188 21.73 1.97 -26.00
N LYS A 189 21.47 1.29 -27.13
CA LYS A 189 21.84 1.75 -28.48
C LYS A 189 20.76 2.59 -29.14
N ILE A 190 19.55 2.64 -28.55
CA ILE A 190 18.43 3.42 -29.07
C ILE A 190 18.64 4.89 -28.72
N ASN A 191 18.51 5.74 -29.72
CA ASN A 191 18.63 7.19 -29.53
C ASN A 191 17.53 7.71 -28.60
N GLY A 192 17.93 8.50 -27.61
CA GLY A 192 17.01 9.05 -26.58
C GLY A 192 16.92 8.22 -25.31
N VAL A 193 17.30 6.95 -25.32
CA VAL A 193 17.40 6.13 -24.10
C VAL A 193 18.64 6.54 -23.30
N VAL A 194 18.42 7.18 -22.16
CA VAL A 194 19.50 7.62 -21.25
C VAL A 194 20.01 6.45 -20.43
N LYS A 195 19.09 5.65 -19.89
CA LYS A 195 19.37 4.40 -19.19
C LYS A 195 18.29 3.36 -19.50
N PRO A 196 18.66 2.10 -19.71
CA PRO A 196 17.70 1.02 -19.91
C PRO A 196 16.76 0.79 -18.74
N ILE A 197 17.25 0.91 -17.50
CA ILE A 197 16.48 0.69 -16.27
C ILE A 197 16.65 1.89 -15.35
N ALA A 198 15.56 2.32 -14.68
CA ALA A 198 15.65 3.27 -13.59
C ALA A 198 14.98 2.74 -12.33
N PHE A 199 15.64 3.01 -11.18
CA PHE A 199 15.12 2.81 -9.84
C PHE A 199 14.85 4.18 -9.20
N ALA A 200 13.86 4.24 -8.30
CA ALA A 200 13.58 5.44 -7.51
C ALA A 200 14.24 5.34 -6.13
N LYS A 201 14.48 6.50 -5.49
CA LYS A 201 15.25 6.61 -4.23
C LYS A 201 14.44 6.34 -2.97
N GLU A 202 13.11 6.44 -3.05
CA GLU A 202 12.22 6.20 -1.91
C GLU A 202 12.41 4.76 -1.38
N THR A 203 12.27 4.56 -0.08
CA THR A 203 12.70 3.34 0.63
C THR A 203 12.09 2.07 0.07
N TYR A 204 10.80 2.10 -0.29
CA TYR A 204 10.12 0.95 -0.88
C TYR A 204 10.70 0.60 -2.26
N PHE A 205 10.95 1.60 -3.12
CA PHE A 205 11.40 1.37 -4.50
C PHE A 205 12.90 1.12 -4.62
N SER A 206 13.69 1.72 -3.73
CA SER A 206 15.13 1.48 -3.73
C SER A 206 15.52 0.18 -3.05
N PHE A 207 14.81 -0.23 -1.99
CA PHE A 207 15.22 -1.33 -1.15
C PHE A 207 14.14 -2.39 -0.91
N ILE A 208 12.99 -2.05 -0.32
CA ILE A 208 12.01 -3.07 0.14
C ILE A 208 11.56 -3.99 -0.99
N HIS A 209 11.12 -3.46 -2.11
CA HIS A 209 10.68 -4.26 -3.25
C HIS A 209 11.82 -5.06 -3.89
N PRO A 210 13.00 -4.46 -4.20
CA PRO A 210 14.14 -5.23 -4.69
C PRO A 210 14.62 -6.29 -3.70
N PHE A 211 14.63 -5.99 -2.41
CA PHE A 211 15.07 -6.94 -1.37
C PHE A 211 14.04 -8.05 -1.13
N ASN A 212 12.76 -7.77 -1.31
CA ASN A 212 11.74 -8.81 -1.31
C ASN A 212 12.01 -9.91 -2.35
N TRP A 213 12.47 -9.55 -3.55
CA TRP A 213 12.81 -10.55 -4.56
C TRP A 213 13.87 -11.53 -4.07
N ALA A 214 14.85 -11.05 -3.28
CA ALA A 214 15.91 -11.88 -2.74
C ALA A 214 15.39 -13.03 -1.85
N PHE A 215 14.29 -12.79 -1.13
CA PHE A 215 13.65 -13.80 -0.27
C PHE A 215 12.52 -14.54 -0.97
N ALA A 216 11.63 -13.82 -1.66
CA ALA A 216 10.39 -14.38 -2.20
C ALA A 216 10.59 -15.46 -3.28
N VAL A 217 11.78 -15.52 -3.91
CA VAL A 217 12.13 -16.58 -4.89
C VAL A 217 12.54 -17.89 -4.21
N ASP A 218 12.81 -17.88 -2.91
CA ASP A 218 13.17 -19.05 -2.12
C ASP A 218 11.96 -19.56 -1.32
N THR A 219 11.66 -20.83 -1.43
CA THR A 219 10.57 -21.45 -0.65
C THR A 219 10.87 -21.55 0.84
N ASN A 220 12.13 -21.46 1.25
CA ASN A 220 12.59 -21.55 2.63
C ASN A 220 12.66 -20.20 3.36
N TYR A 221 12.27 -19.10 2.71
CA TYR A 221 12.44 -17.74 3.23
C TYR A 221 11.97 -17.55 4.68
N LYS A 222 10.87 -18.20 5.08
CA LYS A 222 10.35 -18.11 6.46
C LYS A 222 11.36 -18.64 7.48
N THR A 223 11.93 -19.81 7.22
CA THR A 223 12.94 -20.45 8.08
C THR A 223 14.24 -19.64 8.10
N ASP A 224 14.63 -19.09 6.97
CA ASP A 224 15.87 -18.32 6.87
C ASP A 224 15.74 -16.98 7.58
N ILE A 225 14.60 -16.29 7.45
CA ILE A 225 14.32 -15.08 8.21
C ILE A 225 14.29 -15.35 9.72
N GLU A 226 13.61 -16.42 10.17
CA GLU A 226 13.59 -16.77 11.58
C GLU A 226 14.99 -17.03 12.16
N LYS A 227 15.88 -17.67 11.41
CA LYS A 227 17.28 -17.87 11.82
C LYS A 227 18.09 -16.57 11.79
N LEU A 228 17.82 -15.72 10.80
CA LEU A 228 18.47 -14.42 10.66
C LEU A 228 18.10 -13.49 11.84
N ASP A 229 16.82 -13.45 12.22
CA ASP A 229 16.33 -12.69 13.39
C ASP A 229 16.99 -13.14 14.70
N LYS A 230 17.28 -14.44 14.81
CA LYS A 230 17.97 -15.03 15.97
C LYS A 230 19.51 -14.89 15.90
N GLY A 231 20.05 -14.29 14.85
CA GLY A 231 21.50 -14.17 14.63
C GLY A 231 22.21 -15.52 14.42
N GLN A 232 21.48 -16.57 14.02
CA GLN A 232 22.01 -17.91 13.78
C GLN A 232 22.67 -18.04 12.40
N ILE A 233 22.25 -17.20 11.45
CA ILE A 233 22.83 -17.08 10.11
C ILE A 233 23.00 -15.61 9.75
N THR A 234 23.68 -15.36 8.65
CA THR A 234 23.91 -14.04 8.06
C THR A 234 23.33 -13.99 6.65
N MET A 235 23.27 -12.81 6.01
CA MET A 235 22.86 -12.67 4.62
C MET A 235 23.72 -13.51 3.64
N LYS A 236 24.96 -13.82 4.02
CA LYS A 236 25.87 -14.65 3.21
C LYS A 236 25.48 -16.13 3.20
N ASP A 237 24.71 -16.57 4.18
CA ASP A 237 24.28 -17.95 4.32
C ASP A 237 22.96 -18.23 3.59
N ILE A 238 22.35 -17.20 2.96
CA ILE A 238 21.11 -17.28 2.21
C ILE A 238 21.43 -17.21 0.70
N PRO A 239 21.38 -18.36 -0.03
CA PRO A 239 21.83 -18.40 -1.42
C PRO A 239 21.08 -17.45 -2.36
N SER A 240 19.76 -17.25 -2.13
CA SER A 240 18.93 -16.36 -2.94
C SER A 240 19.31 -14.88 -2.75
N VAL A 241 19.67 -14.47 -1.52
CA VAL A 241 20.17 -13.12 -1.23
C VAL A 241 21.55 -12.89 -1.87
N VAL A 242 22.46 -13.86 -1.76
CA VAL A 242 23.77 -13.81 -2.43
C VAL A 242 23.61 -13.71 -3.95
N GLN A 243 22.69 -14.47 -4.54
CA GLN A 243 22.40 -14.42 -5.97
C GLN A 243 21.85 -13.06 -6.38
N TRP A 244 20.90 -12.50 -5.62
CA TRP A 244 20.34 -11.18 -5.87
C TRP A 244 21.42 -10.07 -5.86
N VAL A 245 22.37 -10.09 -4.93
CA VAL A 245 23.50 -9.14 -4.90
C VAL A 245 24.33 -9.24 -6.18
N LYS A 246 24.66 -10.46 -6.64
CA LYS A 246 25.36 -10.68 -7.90
C LYS A 246 24.58 -10.19 -9.11
N ASP A 247 23.25 -10.37 -9.09
CA ASP A 247 22.37 -9.94 -10.16
C ASP A 247 22.28 -8.41 -10.23
N LEU A 248 22.21 -7.74 -9.07
CA LEU A 248 22.31 -6.27 -8.99
C LEU A 248 23.64 -5.76 -9.57
N ALA A 249 24.75 -6.41 -9.25
CA ALA A 249 26.07 -6.02 -9.80
C ALA A 249 26.10 -6.09 -11.33
N LYS A 250 25.47 -7.10 -11.94
CA LYS A 250 25.39 -7.24 -13.41
C LYS A 250 24.55 -6.14 -14.06
N ILE A 251 23.45 -5.73 -13.46
CA ILE A 251 22.56 -4.71 -14.04
C ILE A 251 22.98 -3.26 -13.72
N LYS A 252 23.78 -3.05 -12.69
CA LYS A 252 24.21 -1.71 -12.23
C LYS A 252 24.74 -0.79 -13.33
N PRO A 253 25.53 -1.26 -14.34
CA PRO A 253 25.97 -0.40 -15.44
C PRO A 253 24.84 0.20 -16.27
N TYR A 254 23.66 -0.45 -16.27
CA TYR A 254 22.49 -0.10 -17.07
C TYR A 254 21.43 0.69 -16.27
N THR A 255 21.71 1.01 -15.02
CA THR A 255 20.78 1.72 -14.12
C THR A 255 21.15 3.19 -13.89
N ASN A 256 20.20 3.99 -13.41
CA ASN A 256 20.40 5.37 -12.96
C ASN A 256 21.06 5.39 -11.57
N ASN A 257 22.37 5.31 -11.50
CA ASN A 257 23.10 5.17 -10.24
C ASN A 257 22.88 6.29 -9.20
N ALA A 258 22.35 7.45 -9.63
CA ALA A 258 21.98 8.54 -8.73
C ALA A 258 20.62 8.36 -8.06
N LEU A 259 19.83 7.38 -8.49
CA LEU A 259 18.45 7.12 -8.11
C LEU A 259 17.56 8.37 -8.14
N ASP A 260 16.63 8.41 -9.06
CA ASP A 260 15.70 9.53 -9.22
C ASP A 260 14.65 9.56 -8.09
N SER A 261 13.95 10.68 -7.92
CA SER A 261 12.69 10.67 -7.19
C SER A 261 11.66 9.84 -7.94
N TYR A 262 10.64 9.36 -7.23
CA TYR A 262 9.51 8.64 -7.86
C TYR A 262 8.93 9.42 -9.05
N ASP A 263 8.66 10.70 -8.87
CA ASP A 263 8.08 11.56 -9.91
C ASP A 263 9.02 11.71 -11.11
N ASP A 264 10.33 11.97 -10.87
CA ASP A 264 11.33 12.09 -11.93
C ASP A 264 11.53 10.78 -12.68
N GLN A 265 11.49 9.64 -11.99
CA GLN A 265 11.59 8.32 -12.60
C GLN A 265 10.41 8.05 -13.54
N VAL A 266 9.17 8.28 -13.07
CA VAL A 266 7.96 8.04 -13.87
C VAL A 266 7.89 9.00 -15.05
N ALA A 267 8.19 10.29 -14.86
CA ALA A 267 8.27 11.28 -15.94
C ALA A 267 9.38 10.93 -16.95
N GLY A 268 10.52 10.45 -16.47
CA GLY A 268 11.61 9.94 -17.31
C GLY A 268 11.19 8.74 -18.17
N PHE A 269 10.41 7.83 -17.62
CA PHE A 269 9.82 6.72 -18.37
C PHE A 269 8.79 7.21 -19.38
N ALA A 270 7.83 8.04 -18.95
CA ALA A 270 6.78 8.58 -19.82
C ALA A 270 7.34 9.38 -21.02
N SER A 271 8.51 10.02 -20.85
CA SER A 271 9.23 10.71 -21.93
C SER A 271 10.15 9.82 -22.78
N GLY A 272 10.29 8.53 -22.46
CA GLY A 272 11.14 7.57 -23.19
C GLY A 272 12.63 7.63 -22.83
N LYS A 273 13.03 8.39 -21.80
CA LYS A 273 14.43 8.39 -21.30
C LYS A 273 14.85 7.06 -20.70
N TYR A 274 13.89 6.36 -20.07
CA TYR A 274 14.07 5.03 -19.51
C TYR A 274 13.23 4.03 -20.29
N ALA A 275 13.84 2.92 -20.69
CA ALA A 275 13.12 1.86 -21.37
C ALA A 275 12.33 0.98 -20.41
N MET A 276 12.82 0.87 -19.18
CA MET A 276 12.17 0.18 -18.07
C MET A 276 12.30 0.98 -16.78
N ILE A 277 11.31 0.85 -15.90
CA ILE A 277 11.37 1.34 -14.51
C ILE A 277 10.98 0.22 -13.56
N HIS A 278 11.62 0.17 -12.39
CA HIS A 278 11.12 -0.65 -11.29
C HIS A 278 9.97 0.08 -10.62
N GLN A 279 8.76 -0.38 -10.88
CA GLN A 279 7.51 0.09 -10.27
C GLN A 279 6.43 -1.01 -10.33
N GLY A 280 5.23 -0.72 -9.83
CA GLY A 280 4.07 -1.60 -9.90
C GLY A 280 2.89 -0.96 -10.61
N ASP A 281 1.76 -1.66 -10.60
CA ASP A 281 0.53 -1.22 -11.27
C ASP A 281 -0.03 0.12 -10.75
N TRP A 282 0.34 0.55 -9.56
CA TRP A 282 -0.04 1.85 -8.98
C TRP A 282 0.37 3.06 -9.82
N VAL A 283 1.45 2.97 -10.62
CA VAL A 283 1.85 4.08 -11.51
C VAL A 283 0.91 4.31 -12.67
N GLN A 284 -0.07 3.42 -12.89
CA GLN A 284 -1.06 3.55 -13.96
C GLN A 284 -1.73 4.92 -13.94
N SER A 285 -2.12 5.42 -12.77
CA SER A 285 -2.80 6.71 -12.62
C SER A 285 -1.89 7.89 -13.03
N VAL A 286 -0.59 7.82 -12.75
CA VAL A 286 0.39 8.83 -13.16
C VAL A 286 0.63 8.76 -14.66
N LEU A 287 0.81 7.56 -15.21
CA LEU A 287 0.98 7.37 -16.65
C LEU A 287 -0.26 7.79 -17.46
N ASP A 288 -1.46 7.61 -16.91
CA ASP A 288 -2.71 8.11 -17.53
C ASP A 288 -2.74 9.65 -17.62
N GLN A 289 -2.10 10.35 -16.65
CA GLN A 289 -1.95 11.81 -16.66
C GLN A 289 -0.86 12.29 -17.62
N ASP A 290 0.30 11.62 -17.61
CA ASP A 290 1.45 11.93 -18.44
C ASP A 290 1.24 11.58 -19.91
N LYS A 291 0.32 10.64 -20.19
CA LYS A 291 -0.10 10.21 -21.53
C LYS A 291 1.10 9.89 -22.44
N PRO A 292 1.94 8.90 -22.07
CA PRO A 292 3.03 8.50 -22.93
C PRO A 292 2.51 8.10 -24.31
N ASN A 293 3.26 8.42 -25.37
CA ASN A 293 2.88 8.14 -26.75
C ASN A 293 3.22 6.68 -27.19
N PHE A 294 3.33 5.78 -26.22
CA PHE A 294 3.66 4.37 -26.42
C PHE A 294 2.85 3.47 -25.49
N GLU A 295 2.72 2.21 -25.85
CA GLU A 295 2.17 1.18 -24.98
C GLU A 295 3.24 0.68 -24.01
N TYR A 296 2.80 0.27 -22.82
CA TYR A 296 3.66 -0.28 -21.78
C TYR A 296 3.06 -1.57 -21.21
N GLY A 297 3.88 -2.32 -20.50
CA GLY A 297 3.50 -3.54 -19.79
C GLY A 297 4.40 -3.77 -18.60
N ILE A 298 4.22 -4.89 -17.90
CA ILE A 298 5.00 -5.26 -16.73
C ILE A 298 5.55 -6.67 -16.88
N ILE A 299 6.84 -6.85 -16.51
CA ILE A 299 7.50 -8.17 -16.46
C ILE A 299 8.10 -8.41 -15.07
N PRO A 300 8.24 -9.67 -14.66
CA PRO A 300 8.96 -10.04 -13.45
C PRO A 300 10.43 -9.57 -13.47
N PHE A 301 10.99 -9.29 -12.30
CA PHE A 301 12.44 -9.14 -12.16
C PHE A 301 13.08 -10.53 -12.11
N PRO A 302 14.02 -10.86 -13.02
CA PRO A 302 14.42 -12.25 -13.26
C PRO A 302 15.60 -12.72 -12.39
N THR A 303 15.72 -12.21 -11.14
CA THR A 303 16.76 -12.67 -10.20
C THR A 303 16.64 -14.17 -9.92
N GLY A 304 17.77 -14.87 -9.89
CA GLY A 304 17.78 -16.31 -9.66
C GLY A 304 17.00 -17.11 -10.70
N GLY A 305 16.69 -16.55 -11.88
CA GLY A 305 15.85 -17.19 -12.91
C GLY A 305 14.35 -17.07 -12.66
N ASN A 306 13.92 -16.14 -11.80
CA ASN A 306 12.51 -15.91 -11.50
C ASN A 306 11.72 -15.43 -12.73
N THR A 307 10.55 -16.03 -12.93
CA THR A 307 9.58 -15.66 -13.99
C THR A 307 8.22 -15.30 -13.43
N LYS A 308 8.13 -15.14 -12.10
CA LYS A 308 6.89 -14.84 -11.38
C LYS A 308 6.88 -13.39 -10.92
N LEU A 309 5.72 -12.74 -11.03
CA LEU A 309 5.56 -11.36 -10.58
C LEU A 309 5.42 -11.30 -9.05
N ALA A 310 6.01 -10.28 -8.42
CA ALA A 310 5.79 -10.04 -7.00
C ALA A 310 4.41 -9.41 -6.80
N VAL A 311 3.50 -10.12 -6.14
CA VAL A 311 2.11 -9.69 -5.90
C VAL A 311 1.75 -9.90 -4.44
N GLY A 312 1.09 -8.92 -3.84
CA GLY A 312 0.66 -8.99 -2.45
C GLY A 312 -0.35 -7.91 -2.09
N THR A 313 -0.78 -7.93 -0.84
CA THR A 313 -1.73 -6.97 -0.29
C THR A 313 -1.01 -5.71 0.18
N ALA A 314 -1.26 -4.59 -0.49
CA ALA A 314 -0.68 -3.30 -0.09
C ALA A 314 -1.31 -2.78 1.21
N THR A 315 -2.63 -2.80 1.28
CA THR A 315 -3.41 -2.41 2.46
C THR A 315 -4.63 -3.31 2.62
N ALA A 316 -5.12 -3.43 3.85
CA ALA A 316 -6.35 -4.14 4.14
C ALA A 316 -7.29 -3.31 5.01
N TRP A 317 -8.59 -3.44 4.78
CA TRP A 317 -9.63 -2.94 5.64
C TRP A 317 -9.63 -3.70 6.95
N ARG A 318 -9.49 -3.00 8.06
CA ARG A 318 -9.52 -3.53 9.42
C ARG A 318 -10.73 -2.97 10.15
N ILE A 319 -11.28 -3.71 11.09
CA ILE A 319 -12.42 -3.28 11.91
C ILE A 319 -11.95 -3.05 13.33
N ASN A 320 -12.37 -1.92 13.91
CA ASN A 320 -12.06 -1.55 15.29
C ASN A 320 -12.77 -2.47 16.27
N LYS A 321 -12.03 -3.22 17.09
CA LYS A 321 -12.62 -4.12 18.08
C LYS A 321 -13.32 -3.39 19.25
N TYR A 322 -13.04 -2.11 19.43
CA TYR A 322 -13.67 -1.27 20.48
C TYR A 322 -14.92 -0.56 19.99
N ALA A 323 -15.25 -0.63 18.71
CA ALA A 323 -16.56 -0.23 18.20
C ALA A 323 -17.65 -1.16 18.74
N THR A 324 -18.90 -0.67 18.83
CA THR A 324 -20.01 -1.52 19.28
C THR A 324 -20.24 -2.71 18.36
N GLU A 325 -20.91 -3.75 18.84
CA GLU A 325 -21.23 -4.94 18.03
C GLU A 325 -22.06 -4.57 16.80
N GLU A 326 -23.01 -3.63 16.94
CA GLU A 326 -23.80 -3.12 15.83
C GLU A 326 -22.93 -2.38 14.80
N GLN A 327 -21.96 -1.58 15.26
CA GLN A 327 -21.02 -0.89 14.35
C GLN A 327 -20.09 -1.87 13.66
N GLN A 328 -19.56 -2.89 14.34
CA GLN A 328 -18.72 -3.91 13.72
C GLN A 328 -19.51 -4.69 12.68
N LYS A 329 -20.76 -5.07 12.97
CA LYS A 329 -21.64 -5.73 12.00
C LYS A 329 -21.91 -4.84 10.79
N ALA A 330 -22.27 -3.58 11.01
CA ALA A 330 -22.50 -2.61 9.93
C ALA A 330 -21.25 -2.39 9.08
N ALA A 331 -20.05 -2.42 9.68
CA ALA A 331 -18.78 -2.35 8.99
C ALA A 331 -18.55 -3.56 8.07
N ILE A 332 -18.85 -4.77 8.56
CA ILE A 332 -18.77 -5.99 7.73
C ILE A 332 -19.78 -5.91 6.57
N GLU A 333 -21.02 -5.50 6.83
CA GLU A 333 -22.06 -5.34 5.80
C GLU A 333 -21.67 -4.34 4.71
N PHE A 334 -21.06 -3.20 5.09
CA PHE A 334 -20.54 -2.22 4.13
C PHE A 334 -19.40 -2.79 3.30
N LEU A 335 -18.41 -3.44 3.92
CA LEU A 335 -17.27 -4.04 3.21
C LEU A 335 -17.71 -5.19 2.30
N ASP A 336 -18.65 -6.04 2.77
CA ASP A 336 -19.24 -7.09 1.94
C ASP A 336 -19.95 -6.48 0.73
N TRP A 337 -20.75 -5.41 0.90
CA TRP A 337 -21.38 -4.72 -0.21
C TRP A 337 -20.33 -4.18 -1.20
N LEU A 338 -19.31 -3.50 -0.71
CA LEU A 338 -18.24 -2.91 -1.54
C LEU A 338 -17.50 -3.98 -2.37
N ILE A 339 -17.29 -5.16 -1.79
CA ILE A 339 -16.48 -6.21 -2.42
C ILE A 339 -17.33 -7.17 -3.27
N THR A 340 -18.55 -7.49 -2.83
CA THR A 340 -19.30 -8.62 -3.42
C THR A 340 -20.50 -8.21 -4.27
N SER A 341 -21.02 -6.96 -4.13
CA SER A 341 -22.14 -6.51 -4.96
C SER A 341 -21.65 -6.08 -6.35
N ASP A 342 -22.51 -6.21 -7.36
CA ASP A 342 -22.21 -5.78 -8.74
C ASP A 342 -21.76 -4.31 -8.77
N LYS A 343 -22.43 -3.44 -8.00
CA LYS A 343 -22.11 -2.02 -7.94
C LYS A 343 -20.76 -1.75 -7.22
N GLY A 344 -20.50 -2.44 -6.13
CA GLY A 344 -19.23 -2.36 -5.42
C GLY A 344 -18.07 -2.85 -6.28
N GLN A 345 -18.26 -3.94 -7.04
CA GLN A 345 -17.26 -4.45 -7.97
C GLN A 345 -17.00 -3.48 -9.14
N GLU A 346 -18.04 -2.85 -9.67
CA GLU A 346 -17.91 -1.80 -10.69
C GLU A 346 -17.04 -0.65 -10.15
N TYR A 347 -17.30 -0.18 -8.92
CA TYR A 347 -16.48 0.85 -8.28
C TYR A 347 -15.04 0.40 -8.07
N SER A 348 -14.84 -0.80 -7.57
CA SER A 348 -13.48 -1.34 -7.33
C SER A 348 -12.69 -1.44 -8.63
N ALA A 349 -13.30 -1.96 -9.70
CA ALA A 349 -12.62 -2.18 -10.97
C ALA A 349 -12.45 -0.91 -11.81
N ASP A 350 -13.53 -0.12 -11.99
CA ASP A 350 -13.56 0.96 -12.97
C ASP A 350 -13.20 2.33 -12.36
N THR A 351 -13.49 2.55 -11.07
CA THR A 351 -13.22 3.82 -10.37
C THR A 351 -11.90 3.76 -9.59
N LEU A 352 -11.79 2.79 -8.65
CA LEU A 352 -10.60 2.65 -7.81
C LEU A 352 -9.44 1.95 -8.53
N LYS A 353 -9.74 1.26 -9.65
CA LYS A 353 -8.78 0.46 -10.45
C LYS A 353 -8.05 -0.60 -9.62
N PHE A 354 -8.72 -1.13 -8.62
CA PHE A 354 -8.19 -2.13 -7.71
C PHE A 354 -8.19 -3.51 -8.35
N ILE A 355 -7.07 -4.22 -8.24
CA ILE A 355 -6.98 -5.63 -8.60
C ILE A 355 -7.61 -6.43 -7.47
N PRO A 356 -8.67 -7.22 -7.75
CA PRO A 356 -9.39 -7.90 -6.69
C PRO A 356 -8.55 -8.99 -6.02
N ALA A 357 -8.60 -9.01 -4.69
CA ALA A 357 -8.06 -10.08 -3.86
C ALA A 357 -9.01 -11.28 -3.72
N TYR A 358 -10.10 -11.30 -4.48
CA TYR A 358 -11.28 -12.15 -4.27
C TYR A 358 -11.62 -12.94 -5.53
N LYS A 359 -11.92 -14.24 -5.36
CA LYS A 359 -12.31 -15.13 -6.47
C LYS A 359 -13.62 -14.67 -7.09
N GLY A 360 -13.69 -14.69 -8.41
CA GLY A 360 -14.91 -14.37 -9.17
C GLY A 360 -15.22 -12.87 -9.27
N VAL A 361 -14.36 -12.00 -8.76
CA VAL A 361 -14.49 -10.54 -8.91
C VAL A 361 -13.80 -10.09 -10.19
N LYS A 362 -14.48 -9.24 -10.97
CA LYS A 362 -14.00 -8.77 -12.26
C LYS A 362 -12.75 -7.88 -12.11
N PRO A 363 -11.68 -8.15 -12.86
CA PRO A 363 -10.48 -7.32 -12.82
C PRO A 363 -10.70 -5.97 -13.52
N PRO A 364 -9.93 -4.92 -13.18
CA PRO A 364 -9.96 -3.65 -13.87
C PRO A 364 -9.45 -3.77 -15.31
N LYS A 365 -9.88 -2.83 -16.17
CA LYS A 365 -9.46 -2.77 -17.58
C LYS A 365 -8.15 -2.01 -17.79
N ALA A 366 -7.64 -1.35 -16.76
CA ALA A 366 -6.37 -0.60 -16.82
C ALA A 366 -5.22 -1.54 -17.23
N PRO A 367 -4.35 -1.17 -18.18
CA PRO A 367 -3.37 -2.08 -18.78
C PRO A 367 -2.48 -2.81 -17.77
N LEU A 368 -1.86 -2.09 -16.81
CA LEU A 368 -0.98 -2.71 -15.82
C LEU A 368 -1.75 -3.62 -14.87
N ALA A 369 -2.91 -3.18 -14.39
CA ALA A 369 -3.74 -3.97 -13.50
C ALA A 369 -4.25 -5.25 -14.18
N ALA A 370 -4.60 -5.19 -15.46
CA ALA A 370 -5.01 -6.36 -16.23
C ALA A 370 -3.85 -7.36 -16.41
N GLU A 371 -2.61 -6.88 -16.66
CA GLU A 371 -1.43 -7.74 -16.74
C GLU A 371 -1.12 -8.39 -15.38
N VAL A 372 -1.17 -7.64 -14.26
CA VAL A 372 -0.98 -8.20 -12.91
C VAL A 372 -2.04 -9.25 -12.60
N ALA A 373 -3.33 -8.96 -12.86
CA ALA A 373 -4.42 -9.92 -12.69
C ALA A 373 -4.16 -11.22 -13.48
N SER A 374 -3.63 -11.11 -14.71
CA SER A 374 -3.27 -12.28 -15.52
C SER A 374 -2.14 -13.14 -14.90
N TYR A 375 -1.16 -12.53 -14.20
CA TYR A 375 -0.17 -13.28 -13.42
C TYR A 375 -0.81 -13.99 -12.22
N VAL A 376 -1.74 -13.33 -11.54
CA VAL A 376 -2.50 -13.93 -10.41
C VAL A 376 -3.31 -15.14 -10.91
N ASP A 377 -4.08 -14.99 -11.99
CA ASP A 377 -4.92 -16.05 -12.54
C ASP A 377 -4.13 -17.31 -12.95
N ARG A 378 -2.90 -17.12 -13.45
CA ARG A 378 -2.01 -18.22 -13.84
C ARG A 378 -1.22 -18.81 -12.67
N GLY A 379 -1.36 -18.27 -11.45
CA GLY A 379 -0.53 -18.65 -10.30
C GLY A 379 0.96 -18.33 -10.47
N GLN A 380 1.30 -17.39 -11.38
CA GLN A 380 2.67 -16.98 -11.68
C GLN A 380 3.08 -15.78 -10.80
N ILE A 381 2.96 -15.97 -9.48
CA ILE A 381 3.25 -14.91 -8.49
C ILE A 381 4.21 -15.41 -7.40
N ILE A 382 4.96 -14.48 -6.81
CA ILE A 382 5.71 -14.62 -5.57
C ILE A 382 5.18 -13.61 -4.54
N PRO A 383 5.22 -13.94 -3.23
CA PRO A 383 4.59 -13.11 -2.19
C PRO A 383 5.39 -11.82 -1.88
N TRP A 384 4.70 -10.90 -1.21
CA TRP A 384 5.33 -9.77 -0.53
C TRP A 384 5.77 -10.19 0.88
N VAL A 385 6.94 -10.83 0.96
CA VAL A 385 7.51 -11.37 2.20
C VAL A 385 7.67 -10.28 3.27
N TYR A 386 8.01 -9.07 2.84
CA TYR A 386 8.24 -7.94 3.74
C TYR A 386 7.01 -7.56 4.58
N ASN A 387 5.79 -7.82 4.09
CA ASN A 387 4.58 -7.47 4.82
C ASN A 387 4.49 -8.09 6.21
N ASN A 388 5.04 -9.29 6.39
CA ASN A 388 4.86 -10.06 7.62
C ASN A 388 6.18 -10.50 8.27
N TYR A 389 7.32 -10.34 7.57
CA TYR A 389 8.56 -10.98 8.00
C TYR A 389 9.75 -10.04 8.08
N PHE A 390 9.71 -8.85 7.47
CA PHE A 390 10.82 -7.93 7.59
C PHE A 390 10.71 -7.11 8.89
N PRO A 391 11.83 -6.86 9.59
CA PRO A 391 11.80 -6.09 10.82
C PRO A 391 11.48 -4.61 10.57
N ASN A 392 10.86 -3.96 11.56
CA ASN A 392 10.54 -2.54 11.50
C ASN A 392 11.82 -1.69 11.41
N GLY A 393 11.82 -0.71 10.50
CA GLY A 393 12.96 0.20 10.28
C GLY A 393 13.92 -0.26 9.18
N ILE A 394 13.85 -1.53 8.77
CA ILE A 394 14.71 -2.07 7.72
C ILE A 394 14.53 -1.35 6.37
N ASP A 395 13.38 -0.75 6.14
CA ASP A 395 13.10 0.06 4.95
C ASP A 395 14.03 1.27 4.88
N VAL A 396 14.25 1.96 5.98
CA VAL A 396 15.15 3.13 6.07
C VAL A 396 16.61 2.69 6.10
N ASP A 397 16.97 1.78 6.99
CA ASP A 397 18.36 1.39 7.20
C ASP A 397 18.91 0.59 6.00
N GLY A 398 18.12 -0.31 5.42
CA GLY A 398 18.45 -1.01 4.18
C GLY A 398 18.53 -0.08 2.95
N SER A 399 17.65 0.93 2.88
CA SER A 399 17.70 1.94 1.81
C SER A 399 19.01 2.75 1.89
N ASN A 400 19.48 3.08 3.08
CA ASN A 400 20.79 3.72 3.25
C ASN A 400 21.94 2.83 2.74
N VAL A 401 21.86 1.52 2.96
CA VAL A 401 22.88 0.57 2.45
C VAL A 401 22.86 0.49 0.93
N ILE A 402 21.67 0.36 0.31
CA ILE A 402 21.55 0.26 -1.16
C ILE A 402 21.97 1.57 -1.85
N GLN A 403 21.67 2.74 -1.26
CA GLN A 403 22.12 4.02 -1.79
C GLN A 403 23.66 4.15 -1.76
N LYS A 404 24.32 3.72 -0.68
CA LYS A 404 25.78 3.62 -0.63
C LYS A 404 26.33 2.70 -1.72
N TYR A 405 25.65 1.57 -1.98
CA TYR A 405 26.03 0.63 -3.04
C TYR A 405 25.96 1.30 -4.42
N TYR A 406 24.85 1.96 -4.76
CA TYR A 406 24.72 2.67 -6.03
C TYR A 406 25.70 3.83 -6.17
N ALA A 407 25.97 4.59 -5.10
CA ALA A 407 26.99 5.64 -5.04
C ALA A 407 28.42 5.11 -5.14
N GLY A 408 28.63 3.78 -5.14
CA GLY A 408 29.94 3.17 -5.24
C GLY A 408 30.79 3.29 -3.95
N LEU A 409 30.17 3.54 -2.81
CA LEU A 409 30.82 3.56 -1.49
C LEU A 409 31.04 2.14 -0.95
N ILE A 410 30.14 1.21 -1.27
CA ILE A 410 30.31 -0.23 -1.03
C ILE A 410 31.09 -0.82 -2.21
N LYS A 411 32.22 -1.50 -1.92
CA LYS A 411 33.21 -1.91 -2.92
C LYS A 411 33.18 -3.39 -3.28
N SER A 412 32.47 -4.22 -2.51
CA SER A 412 32.38 -5.65 -2.76
C SER A 412 31.04 -6.20 -2.32
N ASP A 413 30.65 -7.34 -2.94
CA ASP A 413 29.45 -8.10 -2.55
C ASP A 413 29.50 -8.51 -1.07
N ASP A 414 30.69 -8.88 -0.60
CA ASP A 414 30.96 -9.26 0.80
C ASP A 414 30.69 -8.12 1.78
N GLN A 415 31.11 -6.90 1.42
CA GLN A 415 30.82 -5.71 2.23
C GLN A 415 29.31 -5.42 2.20
N PHE A 416 28.67 -5.53 1.03
CA PHE A 416 27.24 -5.27 0.91
C PHE A 416 26.41 -6.23 1.77
N LEU A 417 26.66 -7.55 1.67
CA LEU A 417 26.01 -8.57 2.48
C LEU A 417 26.24 -8.39 3.97
N SER A 418 27.45 -7.95 4.36
CA SER A 418 27.78 -7.66 5.78
C SER A 418 27.02 -6.44 6.30
N GLU A 419 26.94 -5.34 5.54
CA GLU A 419 26.16 -4.17 5.93
C GLU A 419 24.65 -4.48 6.04
N LEU A 420 24.11 -5.28 5.11
CA LEU A 420 22.71 -5.75 5.19
C LEU A 420 22.47 -6.63 6.42
N THR A 421 23.41 -7.53 6.75
CA THR A 421 23.31 -8.34 7.98
C THR A 421 23.27 -7.47 9.23
N ASN A 422 24.14 -6.45 9.30
CA ASN A 422 24.22 -5.58 10.46
C ASN A 422 22.95 -4.76 10.68
N VAL A 423 22.39 -4.14 9.62
CA VAL A 423 21.16 -3.36 9.73
C VAL A 423 19.95 -4.25 10.05
N TRP A 424 19.89 -5.46 9.47
CA TRP A 424 18.85 -6.42 9.81
C TRP A 424 18.89 -6.81 11.29
N ALA A 425 20.07 -7.20 11.81
CA ALA A 425 20.23 -7.58 13.20
C ALA A 425 19.87 -6.45 14.18
N GLN A 426 20.24 -5.20 13.81
CA GLN A 426 19.86 -4.01 14.57
C GLN A 426 18.34 -3.84 14.64
N ASP A 427 17.65 -3.97 13.50
CA ASP A 427 16.21 -3.73 13.41
C ASP A 427 15.39 -4.87 13.99
N ALA A 428 15.82 -6.13 13.81
CA ALA A 428 15.18 -7.29 14.42
C ALA A 428 15.30 -7.31 15.95
N SER A 429 16.21 -6.53 16.54
CA SER A 429 16.39 -6.41 17.99
C SER A 429 15.51 -5.33 18.65
N LYS A 430 14.85 -4.48 17.86
CA LYS A 430 13.95 -3.41 18.34
C LYS A 430 12.57 -3.95 18.70
#